data_d043cdb06f25e4884256c8430a84bb23
#
_entry.id   d043cdb06f25e4884256c8430a84bb23
#
_cell.length_a   1.000
_cell.length_b   1.000
_cell.length_c   1.000
_cell.angle_alpha   90.00
_cell.angle_beta   90.00
_cell.angle_gamma   90.00
#
_symmetry.space_group_name_H-M   'P 1'
#
loop_
_entity.id
_entity.type
_entity.pdbx_description
1 polymer ?
#
loop_
_entity_poly.entity_id
_entity_poly.type
_entity_poly.pdbx_seq_one_letter_code
_entity_poly.pdbx_strand_id
1 'polypeptide(L)'
;MLADKYHMTKDQNRRFARSNLTKLVHTNARFEGVNTTMPQTQTIIDGLGVDGVSIDDINVIVQLKRGWQSVINADEPLTLYFAKKINGIVALHESLAPGELRTGNGYVNTNQGEFIPPEVDIDAENTYLKQLLNGSESTTEKALQLMYHLMRSQLFWDGNKRTAVLMASKLMIDHGAGLINVPLDRLGKWNELIAEFYFSNNDQKIVKWTYQQAIQGVDFHPQRNLPHSKPRRR
;
A
#
# COMPACT_ATOMS: atom_id res chain seq x y z
N MET A 1 -14.86 6.98 13.21
CA MET A 1 -15.01 6.88 11.74
C MET A 1 -14.08 7.91 11.11
N LEU A 2 -13.20 7.49 10.21
CA LEU A 2 -12.27 8.36 9.49
C LEU A 2 -12.95 8.82 8.18
N ALA A 3 -12.84 10.10 7.84
CA ALA A 3 -13.38 10.61 6.56
C ALA A 3 -12.36 10.44 5.43
N ASP A 4 -12.83 10.39 4.18
CA ASP A 4 -11.92 10.51 3.05
C ASP A 4 -11.29 11.92 3.03
N LYS A 5 -9.97 11.98 2.88
CA LYS A 5 -9.23 13.26 2.82
C LYS A 5 -9.31 13.91 1.44
N TYR A 6 -9.48 13.10 0.40
CA TYR A 6 -9.47 13.53 -1.00
C TYR A 6 -10.66 12.94 -1.74
N HIS A 7 -11.15 13.67 -2.74
CA HIS A 7 -12.31 13.32 -3.53
C HIS A 7 -11.99 13.53 -5.03
N MET A 8 -11.04 12.73 -5.52
CA MET A 8 -10.68 12.70 -6.93
C MET A 8 -11.65 11.82 -7.72
N THR A 9 -11.74 12.01 -9.02
CA THR A 9 -12.28 10.95 -9.87
C THR A 9 -11.28 9.78 -9.94
N LYS A 10 -11.75 8.59 -10.31
CA LYS A 10 -10.87 7.43 -10.54
C LYS A 10 -9.73 7.76 -11.51
N ASP A 11 -10.03 8.46 -12.60
CA ASP A 11 -9.03 8.85 -13.60
C ASP A 11 -8.03 9.87 -13.06
N GLN A 12 -8.46 10.83 -12.26
CA GLN A 12 -7.56 11.77 -11.59
C GLN A 12 -6.63 11.03 -10.62
N ASN A 13 -7.18 10.10 -9.84
CA ASN A 13 -6.37 9.32 -8.89
C ASN A 13 -5.37 8.40 -9.61
N ARG A 14 -5.77 7.76 -10.72
CA ARG A 14 -4.86 6.99 -11.58
C ARG A 14 -3.72 7.85 -12.13
N ARG A 15 -4.00 9.06 -12.61
CA ARG A 15 -2.98 10.01 -13.09
C ARG A 15 -2.07 10.45 -11.95
N PHE A 16 -2.63 10.72 -10.77
CA PHE A 16 -1.86 11.06 -9.58
C PHE A 16 -0.93 9.91 -9.17
N ALA A 17 -1.40 8.66 -9.19
CA ALA A 17 -0.58 7.49 -8.91
C ALA A 17 0.55 7.30 -9.94
N ARG A 18 0.27 7.48 -11.24
CA ARG A 18 1.30 7.40 -12.30
C ARG A 18 2.38 8.46 -12.12
N SER A 19 2.00 9.70 -11.82
CA SER A 19 2.97 10.79 -11.61
C SER A 19 3.82 10.62 -10.34
N ASN A 20 3.39 9.76 -9.41
CA ASN A 20 4.13 9.44 -8.20
C ASN A 20 4.76 8.03 -8.21
N LEU A 21 4.76 7.34 -9.36
CA LEU A 21 5.13 5.91 -9.45
C LEU A 21 6.51 5.63 -8.84
N THR A 22 7.52 6.40 -9.19
CA THR A 22 8.87 6.23 -8.67
C THR A 22 8.93 6.36 -7.16
N LYS A 23 8.24 7.35 -6.60
CA LYS A 23 8.16 7.56 -5.14
C LYS A 23 7.46 6.40 -4.44
N LEU A 24 6.36 5.88 -5.02
CA LEU A 24 5.61 4.75 -4.49
C LEU A 24 6.46 3.48 -4.49
N VAL A 25 7.12 3.19 -5.61
CA VAL A 25 8.03 2.04 -5.74
C VAL A 25 9.20 2.17 -4.77
N HIS A 26 9.86 3.33 -4.73
CA HIS A 26 10.99 3.58 -3.83
C HIS A 26 10.62 3.37 -2.36
N THR A 27 9.49 3.94 -1.92
CA THR A 27 9.03 3.78 -0.53
C THR A 27 8.72 2.32 -0.21
N ASN A 28 8.03 1.60 -1.13
CA ASN A 28 7.69 0.20 -0.89
C ASN A 28 8.92 -0.72 -0.95
N ALA A 29 9.91 -0.43 -1.79
CA ALA A 29 11.18 -1.16 -1.80
C ALA A 29 11.95 -1.00 -0.47
N ARG A 30 11.90 0.18 0.15
CA ARG A 30 12.47 0.41 1.49
C ARG A 30 11.81 -0.44 2.57
N PHE A 31 10.56 -0.85 2.43
CA PHE A 31 9.89 -1.78 3.36
C PHE A 31 10.53 -3.18 3.34
N GLU A 32 11.13 -3.55 2.22
CA GLU A 32 11.82 -4.82 2.00
C GLU A 32 13.34 -4.70 2.24
N GLY A 33 13.82 -3.58 2.77
CA GLY A 33 15.23 -3.36 3.08
C GLY A 33 16.08 -2.87 1.90
N VAL A 34 15.50 -2.69 0.71
CA VAL A 34 16.24 -2.19 -0.46
C VAL A 34 16.76 -0.79 -0.21
N ASN A 35 18.07 -0.60 -0.31
CA ASN A 35 18.75 0.65 0.03
C ASN A 35 19.18 1.43 -1.22
N THR A 36 18.23 1.83 -2.05
CA THR A 36 18.48 2.72 -3.20
C THR A 36 18.09 4.16 -2.88
N THR A 37 18.68 5.11 -3.59
CA THR A 37 18.22 6.50 -3.64
C THR A 37 17.05 6.64 -4.62
N MET A 38 16.31 7.75 -4.55
CA MET A 38 15.23 8.03 -5.50
C MET A 38 15.71 8.06 -6.97
N PRO A 39 16.85 8.72 -7.33
CA PRO A 39 17.41 8.65 -8.66
C PRO A 39 17.80 7.23 -9.11
N GLN A 40 18.41 6.43 -8.23
CA GLN A 40 18.73 5.02 -8.54
C GLN A 40 17.48 4.21 -8.80
N THR A 41 16.43 4.38 -7.98
CA THR A 41 15.13 3.74 -8.19
C THR A 41 14.54 4.14 -9.55
N GLN A 42 14.61 5.43 -9.93
CA GLN A 42 14.15 5.90 -11.25
C GLN A 42 14.93 5.23 -12.38
N THR A 43 16.26 5.17 -12.29
CA THR A 43 17.12 4.53 -13.28
C THR A 43 16.73 3.06 -13.50
N ILE A 44 16.45 2.32 -12.41
CA ILE A 44 16.01 0.92 -12.49
C ILE A 44 14.59 0.83 -13.09
N ILE A 45 13.69 1.73 -12.72
CA ILE A 45 12.34 1.81 -13.31
C ILE A 45 12.42 2.06 -14.82
N ASP A 46 13.39 2.82 -15.30
CA ASP A 46 13.60 3.11 -16.71
C ASP A 46 14.27 1.93 -17.47
N GLY A 47 14.59 0.85 -16.75
CA GLY A 47 15.11 -0.39 -17.34
C GLY A 47 16.63 -0.46 -17.42
N LEU A 48 17.33 0.40 -16.69
CA LEU A 48 18.78 0.46 -16.64
C LEU A 48 19.32 -0.14 -15.34
N GLY A 49 20.51 -0.74 -15.39
CA GLY A 49 21.22 -1.19 -14.21
C GLY A 49 21.83 0.00 -13.44
N VAL A 50 22.13 -0.23 -12.16
CA VAL A 50 22.78 0.74 -11.29
C VAL A 50 23.95 0.06 -10.58
N ASP A 51 25.13 0.63 -10.68
CA ASP A 51 26.32 0.12 -10.01
C ASP A 51 26.11 0.08 -8.47
N GLY A 52 26.53 -1.03 -7.87
CA GLY A 52 26.43 -1.25 -6.43
C GLY A 52 25.02 -1.63 -5.92
N VAL A 53 24.04 -1.78 -6.80
CA VAL A 53 22.73 -2.33 -6.46
C VAL A 53 22.67 -3.80 -6.87
N SER A 54 22.27 -4.67 -5.93
CA SER A 54 22.18 -6.11 -6.18
C SER A 54 21.08 -6.45 -7.20
N ILE A 55 21.23 -7.58 -7.91
CA ILE A 55 20.19 -8.07 -8.81
C ILE A 55 18.88 -8.33 -8.05
N ASP A 56 18.95 -8.80 -6.82
CA ASP A 56 17.77 -9.06 -5.99
C ASP A 56 17.04 -7.75 -5.68
N ASP A 57 17.74 -6.69 -5.29
CA ASP A 57 17.15 -5.35 -5.08
C ASP A 57 16.53 -4.79 -6.35
N ILE A 58 17.20 -4.96 -7.50
CA ILE A 58 16.67 -4.57 -8.82
C ILE A 58 15.37 -5.33 -9.10
N ASN A 59 15.32 -6.63 -8.84
CA ASN A 59 14.13 -7.45 -9.02
C ASN A 59 12.98 -6.96 -8.16
N VAL A 60 13.21 -6.65 -6.87
CA VAL A 60 12.17 -6.07 -5.98
C VAL A 60 11.59 -4.79 -6.57
N ILE A 61 12.45 -3.87 -7.03
CA ILE A 61 12.02 -2.59 -7.62
C ILE A 61 11.21 -2.82 -8.90
N VAL A 62 11.68 -3.70 -9.79
CA VAL A 62 10.99 -4.00 -11.06
C VAL A 62 9.63 -4.65 -10.81
N GLN A 63 9.53 -5.59 -9.86
CA GLN A 63 8.27 -6.24 -9.53
C GLN A 63 7.30 -5.28 -8.84
N LEU A 64 7.78 -4.41 -7.97
CA LEU A 64 6.95 -3.33 -7.39
C LEU A 64 6.42 -2.37 -8.46
N LYS A 65 7.26 -1.96 -9.43
CA LYS A 65 6.80 -1.17 -10.58
C LYS A 65 5.65 -1.87 -11.30
N ARG A 66 5.81 -3.16 -11.63
CA ARG A 66 4.78 -3.96 -12.32
C ARG A 66 3.51 -4.10 -11.48
N GLY A 67 3.66 -4.34 -10.18
CA GLY A 67 2.55 -4.41 -9.23
C GLY A 67 1.75 -3.09 -9.19
N TRP A 68 2.44 -1.95 -9.06
CA TRP A 68 1.80 -0.63 -9.11
C TRP A 68 1.11 -0.37 -10.45
N GLN A 69 1.75 -0.68 -11.57
CA GLN A 69 1.14 -0.54 -12.89
C GLN A 69 -0.11 -1.41 -13.03
N SER A 70 -0.07 -2.62 -12.47
CA SER A 70 -1.23 -3.52 -12.48
C SER A 70 -2.41 -2.90 -11.71
N VAL A 71 -2.22 -2.44 -10.47
CA VAL A 71 -3.32 -1.86 -9.67
C VAL A 71 -3.83 -0.53 -10.22
N ILE A 72 -2.95 0.31 -10.78
CA ILE A 72 -3.32 1.60 -11.38
C ILE A 72 -4.21 1.41 -12.61
N ASN A 73 -3.95 0.38 -13.41
CA ASN A 73 -4.63 0.17 -14.68
C ASN A 73 -5.80 -0.82 -14.60
N ALA A 74 -5.93 -1.59 -13.50
CA ALA A 74 -6.96 -2.60 -13.37
C ALA A 74 -8.37 -2.00 -13.23
N ASP A 75 -9.31 -2.57 -13.98
CA ASP A 75 -10.75 -2.38 -13.79
C ASP A 75 -11.40 -3.59 -13.11
N GLU A 76 -10.64 -4.63 -12.87
CA GLU A 76 -11.05 -5.82 -12.16
C GLU A 76 -11.50 -5.51 -10.73
N PRO A 77 -12.52 -6.21 -10.19
CA PRO A 77 -12.96 -6.02 -8.82
C PRO A 77 -11.89 -6.46 -7.82
N LEU A 78 -11.89 -5.84 -6.64
CA LEU A 78 -11.02 -6.19 -5.54
C LEU A 78 -11.53 -7.49 -4.90
N THR A 79 -10.80 -8.59 -5.12
CA THR A 79 -11.13 -9.94 -4.67
C THR A 79 -9.88 -10.65 -4.17
N LEU A 80 -10.03 -11.79 -3.50
CA LEU A 80 -8.90 -12.65 -3.13
C LEU A 80 -8.14 -13.14 -4.38
N TYR A 81 -8.85 -13.41 -5.48
CA TYR A 81 -8.22 -13.74 -6.77
C TYR A 81 -7.33 -12.60 -7.28
N PHE A 82 -7.78 -11.35 -7.18
CA PHE A 82 -6.97 -10.20 -7.54
C PHE A 82 -5.75 -10.05 -6.62
N ALA A 83 -5.89 -10.32 -5.31
CA ALA A 83 -4.76 -10.35 -4.38
C ALA A 83 -3.71 -11.39 -4.77
N LYS A 84 -4.13 -12.62 -5.16
CA LYS A 84 -3.24 -13.67 -5.70
C LYS A 84 -2.50 -13.20 -6.94
N LYS A 85 -3.18 -12.56 -7.88
CA LYS A 85 -2.59 -11.99 -9.09
C LYS A 85 -1.51 -10.95 -8.75
N ILE A 86 -1.79 -10.03 -7.84
CA ILE A 86 -0.83 -8.99 -7.41
C ILE A 86 0.37 -9.63 -6.67
N ASN A 87 0.12 -10.58 -5.76
CA ASN A 87 1.19 -11.29 -5.09
C ASN A 87 2.10 -12.04 -6.07
N GLY A 88 1.52 -12.73 -7.08
CA GLY A 88 2.27 -13.39 -8.15
C GLY A 88 3.20 -12.47 -8.92
N ILE A 89 2.91 -11.17 -8.97
CA ILE A 89 3.78 -10.17 -9.57
C ILE A 89 4.87 -9.74 -8.57
N VAL A 90 4.48 -9.30 -7.36
CA VAL A 90 5.41 -8.63 -6.44
C VAL A 90 6.31 -9.58 -5.65
N ALA A 91 5.98 -10.86 -5.61
CA ALA A 91 6.76 -11.90 -4.93
C ALA A 91 7.42 -12.92 -5.89
N LEU A 92 7.46 -12.60 -7.21
CA LEU A 92 7.84 -13.56 -8.26
C LEU A 92 9.21 -14.22 -8.05
N HIS A 93 10.18 -13.49 -7.51
CA HIS A 93 11.56 -13.98 -7.35
C HIS A 93 11.91 -14.41 -5.93
N GLU A 94 11.00 -14.23 -4.97
CA GLU A 94 11.29 -14.43 -3.54
C GLU A 94 10.41 -15.51 -2.92
N SER A 95 9.14 -15.61 -3.36
CA SER A 95 8.18 -16.56 -2.81
C SER A 95 8.42 -17.99 -3.28
N LEU A 96 8.20 -18.97 -2.41
CA LEU A 96 8.16 -20.40 -2.77
C LEU A 96 7.10 -20.72 -3.83
N ALA A 97 5.97 -20.02 -3.76
CA ALA A 97 4.85 -20.19 -4.69
C ALA A 97 4.19 -18.80 -4.92
N PRO A 98 4.71 -17.98 -5.85
CA PRO A 98 4.17 -16.65 -6.11
C PRO A 98 2.69 -16.70 -6.52
N GLY A 99 1.85 -15.91 -5.84
CA GLY A 99 0.42 -15.84 -6.10
C GLY A 99 -0.41 -16.98 -5.50
N GLU A 100 0.22 -17.96 -4.84
CA GLU A 100 -0.51 -19.02 -4.16
C GLU A 100 -0.60 -18.76 -2.65
N LEU A 101 -1.77 -19.06 -2.09
CA LEU A 101 -1.98 -18.98 -0.65
C LEU A 101 -1.11 -20.02 0.05
N ARG A 102 -0.52 -19.66 1.18
CA ARG A 102 0.26 -20.64 1.95
C ARG A 102 -0.61 -21.75 2.51
N THR A 103 -0.07 -22.92 2.53
CA THR A 103 -0.71 -24.13 3.07
C THR A 103 -0.02 -24.64 4.34
N GLY A 104 1.03 -23.93 4.76
CA GLY A 104 1.81 -24.27 5.95
C GLY A 104 1.95 -23.09 6.92
N ASN A 105 2.59 -23.35 8.04
CA ASN A 105 2.88 -22.34 9.03
C ASN A 105 3.89 -21.31 8.47
N GLY A 106 3.66 -20.05 8.75
CA GLY A 106 4.58 -18.96 8.51
C GLY A 106 4.98 -18.31 9.84
N TYR A 107 5.98 -17.46 9.79
CA TYR A 107 6.32 -16.58 10.91
C TYR A 107 6.83 -15.25 10.39
N VAL A 108 6.70 -14.21 11.20
CA VAL A 108 7.22 -12.88 10.91
C VAL A 108 8.10 -12.45 12.07
N ASN A 109 9.37 -12.19 11.78
CA ASN A 109 10.28 -11.61 12.76
C ASN A 109 9.97 -10.13 12.95
N THR A 110 9.75 -9.74 14.21
CA THR A 110 9.51 -8.35 14.60
C THR A 110 10.48 -7.95 15.72
N ASN A 111 10.55 -6.65 16.02
CA ASN A 111 11.31 -6.15 17.16
C ASN A 111 10.71 -6.56 18.54
N GLN A 112 9.52 -7.14 18.57
CA GLN A 112 8.85 -7.67 19.76
C GLN A 112 8.90 -9.20 19.85
N GLY A 113 9.52 -9.87 18.88
CA GLY A 113 9.63 -11.32 18.80
C GLY A 113 9.04 -11.88 17.52
N GLU A 114 8.92 -13.21 17.47
CA GLU A 114 8.35 -13.93 16.36
C GLU A 114 6.81 -13.94 16.44
N PHE A 115 6.16 -13.45 15.40
CA PHE A 115 4.71 -13.51 15.26
C PHE A 115 4.32 -14.69 14.38
N ILE A 116 3.42 -15.54 14.86
CA ILE A 116 2.84 -16.66 14.12
C ILE A 116 1.46 -16.20 13.61
N PRO A 117 1.28 -16.06 12.29
CA PRO A 117 0.00 -15.65 11.73
C PRO A 117 -1.04 -16.79 11.82
N PRO A 118 -2.34 -16.45 11.81
CA PRO A 118 -3.41 -17.46 11.81
C PRO A 118 -3.32 -18.35 10.57
N GLU A 119 -3.93 -19.53 10.63
CA GLU A 119 -4.12 -20.39 9.46
C GLU A 119 -4.94 -19.68 8.38
N VAL A 120 -4.68 -20.01 7.11
CA VAL A 120 -5.41 -19.42 5.98
C VAL A 120 -6.74 -20.11 5.82
N ASP A 121 -7.83 -19.36 6.01
CA ASP A 121 -9.21 -19.77 5.75
C ASP A 121 -9.77 -18.95 4.58
N ILE A 122 -9.91 -19.59 3.43
CA ILE A 122 -10.34 -18.95 2.19
C ILE A 122 -11.77 -18.41 2.30
N ASP A 123 -12.67 -19.13 2.96
CA ASP A 123 -14.07 -18.73 3.10
C ASP A 123 -14.20 -17.54 4.06
N ALA A 124 -13.43 -17.56 5.15
CA ALA A 124 -13.34 -16.42 6.07
C ALA A 124 -12.79 -15.17 5.39
N GLU A 125 -11.73 -15.30 4.58
CA GLU A 125 -11.15 -14.17 3.85
C GLU A 125 -12.10 -13.59 2.80
N ASN A 126 -12.80 -14.43 2.04
CA ASN A 126 -13.83 -13.98 1.10
C ASN A 126 -14.99 -13.28 1.81
N THR A 127 -15.40 -13.81 2.96
CA THR A 127 -16.46 -13.22 3.80
C THR A 127 -16.02 -11.86 4.34
N TYR A 128 -14.80 -11.76 4.86
CA TYR A 128 -14.21 -10.50 5.33
C TYR A 128 -14.18 -9.44 4.23
N LEU A 129 -13.64 -9.76 3.05
CA LEU A 129 -13.60 -8.83 1.92
C LEU A 129 -15.00 -8.34 1.52
N LYS A 130 -15.97 -9.25 1.45
CA LYS A 130 -17.35 -8.89 1.13
C LYS A 130 -17.96 -7.96 2.18
N GLN A 131 -17.76 -8.23 3.46
CA GLN A 131 -18.27 -7.40 4.56
C GLN A 131 -17.60 -6.03 4.55
N LEU A 132 -16.27 -5.97 4.43
CA LEU A 132 -15.50 -4.73 4.37
C LEU A 132 -15.97 -3.83 3.22
N LEU A 133 -16.08 -4.37 2.00
CA LEU A 133 -16.43 -3.58 0.83
C LEU A 133 -17.87 -3.06 0.89
N ASN A 134 -18.78 -3.80 1.51
CA ASN A 134 -20.19 -3.40 1.69
C ASN A 134 -20.44 -2.58 2.98
N GLY A 135 -19.44 -2.39 3.82
CA GLY A 135 -19.53 -1.57 5.05
C GLY A 135 -19.85 -0.11 4.75
N SER A 136 -20.23 0.64 5.77
CA SER A 136 -20.59 2.06 5.68
C SER A 136 -19.42 3.02 5.92
N GLU A 137 -18.23 2.47 6.23
CA GLU A 137 -17.02 3.23 6.47
C GLU A 137 -16.55 3.94 5.20
N SER A 138 -15.76 5.01 5.36
CA SER A 138 -15.14 5.70 4.23
C SER A 138 -14.19 4.78 3.45
N THR A 139 -13.91 5.14 2.21
CA THR A 139 -12.94 4.40 1.38
C THR A 139 -11.57 4.33 2.05
N THR A 140 -11.12 5.43 2.62
CA THR A 140 -9.83 5.48 3.32
C THR A 140 -9.79 4.56 4.53
N GLU A 141 -10.85 4.54 5.35
CA GLU A 141 -10.92 3.65 6.51
C GLU A 141 -10.91 2.18 6.10
N LYS A 142 -11.74 1.80 5.12
CA LYS A 142 -11.76 0.45 4.53
C LYS A 142 -10.39 0.04 3.96
N ALA A 143 -9.73 0.93 3.24
CA ALA A 143 -8.42 0.65 2.66
C ALA A 143 -7.35 0.40 3.73
N LEU A 144 -7.36 1.17 4.82
CA LEU A 144 -6.44 0.96 5.94
C LEU A 144 -6.73 -0.33 6.69
N GLN A 145 -8.00 -0.64 6.95
CA GLN A 145 -8.41 -1.92 7.56
C GLN A 145 -7.98 -3.10 6.68
N LEU A 146 -8.23 -3.03 5.37
CA LEU A 146 -7.80 -4.06 4.42
C LEU A 146 -6.29 -4.27 4.45
N MET A 147 -5.52 -3.17 4.40
CA MET A 147 -4.06 -3.23 4.41
C MET A 147 -3.54 -3.97 5.65
N TYR A 148 -4.01 -3.61 6.82
CA TYR A 148 -3.54 -4.21 8.06
C TYR A 148 -4.06 -5.62 8.27
N HIS A 149 -5.29 -5.90 7.87
CA HIS A 149 -5.81 -7.28 7.86
C HIS A 149 -4.90 -8.19 7.03
N LEU A 150 -4.63 -7.83 5.77
CA LEU A 150 -3.78 -8.62 4.88
C LEU A 150 -2.34 -8.74 5.40
N MET A 151 -1.79 -7.67 5.99
CA MET A 151 -0.46 -7.71 6.60
C MET A 151 -0.40 -8.70 7.77
N ARG A 152 -1.42 -8.77 8.62
CA ARG A 152 -1.43 -9.67 9.78
C ARG A 152 -1.80 -11.10 9.40
N SER A 153 -2.71 -11.30 8.47
CA SER A 153 -3.14 -12.63 8.02
C SER A 153 -2.04 -13.40 7.31
N GLN A 154 -1.04 -12.69 6.71
CA GLN A 154 0.09 -13.32 6.01
C GLN A 154 -0.37 -14.45 5.10
N LEU A 155 -1.28 -14.14 4.17
CA LEU A 155 -1.95 -15.14 3.33
C LEU A 155 -1.03 -15.88 2.37
N PHE A 156 0.12 -15.29 2.02
CA PHE A 156 1.06 -15.79 1.04
C PHE A 156 2.38 -16.25 1.69
N TRP A 157 3.16 -17.01 0.95
CA TRP A 157 4.48 -17.45 1.39
C TRP A 157 5.48 -16.29 1.51
N ASP A 158 5.34 -15.26 0.67
CA ASP A 158 6.10 -14.03 0.72
C ASP A 158 5.32 -12.86 0.07
N GLY A 159 5.87 -11.62 0.16
CA GLY A 159 5.28 -10.44 -0.47
C GLY A 159 4.00 -9.94 0.18
N ASN A 160 3.65 -10.40 1.38
CA ASN A 160 2.40 -10.06 2.07
C ASN A 160 2.24 -8.56 2.30
N LYS A 161 3.29 -7.88 2.78
CA LYS A 161 3.27 -6.43 3.03
C LYS A 161 3.08 -5.64 1.72
N ARG A 162 3.82 -6.02 0.67
CA ARG A 162 3.73 -5.42 -0.67
C ARG A 162 2.32 -5.59 -1.25
N THR A 163 1.80 -6.81 -1.21
CA THR A 163 0.44 -7.13 -1.65
C THR A 163 -0.61 -6.32 -0.89
N ALA A 164 -0.51 -6.23 0.42
CA ALA A 164 -1.44 -5.49 1.27
C ALA A 164 -1.50 -4.00 0.91
N VAL A 165 -0.34 -3.34 0.74
CA VAL A 165 -0.26 -1.93 0.32
C VAL A 165 -0.89 -1.73 -1.06
N LEU A 166 -0.63 -2.62 -2.01
CA LEU A 166 -1.15 -2.52 -3.38
C LEU A 166 -2.67 -2.76 -3.42
N MET A 167 -3.20 -3.72 -2.67
CA MET A 167 -4.64 -3.97 -2.56
C MET A 167 -5.39 -2.79 -1.95
N ALA A 168 -4.86 -2.22 -0.87
CA ALA A 168 -5.42 -1.03 -0.25
C ALA A 168 -5.38 0.19 -1.20
N SER A 169 -4.25 0.36 -1.91
CA SER A 169 -4.10 1.44 -2.89
C SER A 169 -5.05 1.28 -4.08
N LYS A 170 -5.32 0.04 -4.52
CA LYS A 170 -6.35 -0.25 -5.54
C LYS A 170 -7.73 0.28 -5.10
N LEU A 171 -8.13 -0.01 -3.86
CA LEU A 171 -9.40 0.48 -3.32
C LEU A 171 -9.45 2.01 -3.29
N MET A 172 -8.38 2.66 -2.83
CA MET A 172 -8.24 4.11 -2.81
C MET A 172 -8.35 4.72 -4.22
N ILE A 173 -7.64 4.14 -5.19
CA ILE A 173 -7.63 4.60 -6.59
C ILE A 173 -9.01 4.47 -7.23
N ASP A 174 -9.69 3.34 -7.04
CA ASP A 174 -11.00 3.09 -7.63
C ASP A 174 -12.07 4.09 -7.18
N HIS A 175 -11.92 4.60 -5.96
CA HIS A 175 -12.88 5.54 -5.35
C HIS A 175 -12.36 6.98 -5.23
N GLY A 176 -11.18 7.29 -5.78
CA GLY A 176 -10.65 8.65 -5.79
C GLY A 176 -10.18 9.18 -4.43
N ALA A 177 -9.92 8.30 -3.46
CA ALA A 177 -9.62 8.68 -2.08
C ALA A 177 -8.12 9.00 -1.82
N GLY A 178 -7.29 9.03 -2.87
CA GLY A 178 -5.85 9.29 -2.77
C GLY A 178 -5.01 8.03 -2.81
N LEU A 179 -3.86 8.06 -2.14
CA LEU A 179 -2.88 6.97 -2.07
C LEU A 179 -2.39 6.80 -0.64
N ILE A 180 -1.99 5.57 -0.30
CA ILE A 180 -1.28 5.27 0.94
C ILE A 180 0.22 5.22 0.62
N ASN A 181 0.99 6.11 1.26
CA ASN A 181 2.44 6.12 1.10
C ASN A 181 3.11 6.60 2.40
N VAL A 182 3.64 5.66 3.17
CA VAL A 182 4.28 5.94 4.46
C VAL A 182 5.57 6.72 4.23
N PRO A 183 5.77 7.90 4.87
CA PRO A 183 7.00 8.67 4.73
C PRO A 183 8.23 7.90 5.23
N LEU A 184 9.35 7.99 4.50
CA LEU A 184 10.57 7.21 4.81
C LEU A 184 11.15 7.54 6.19
N ASP A 185 11.09 8.80 6.60
CA ASP A 185 11.53 9.24 7.94
C ASP A 185 10.63 8.73 9.07
N ARG A 186 9.49 8.13 8.75
CA ARG A 186 8.52 7.56 9.68
C ARG A 186 8.49 6.02 9.70
N LEU A 187 9.32 5.35 8.89
CA LEU A 187 9.32 3.89 8.76
C LEU A 187 9.61 3.18 10.09
N GLY A 188 10.55 3.69 10.89
CA GLY A 188 10.84 3.12 12.21
C GLY A 188 9.59 3.09 13.09
N LYS A 189 8.86 4.21 13.15
CA LYS A 189 7.61 4.29 13.94
C LYS A 189 6.51 3.38 13.38
N TRP A 190 6.39 3.30 12.07
CA TRP A 190 5.43 2.42 11.43
C TRP A 190 5.71 0.94 11.74
N ASN A 191 6.97 0.50 11.68
CA ASN A 191 7.36 -0.88 12.03
C ASN A 191 7.08 -1.23 13.50
N GLU A 192 7.31 -0.28 14.44
CA GLU A 192 6.91 -0.46 15.84
C GLU A 192 5.40 -0.69 15.98
N LEU A 193 4.59 0.11 15.27
CA LEU A 193 3.13 0.01 15.30
C LEU A 193 2.63 -1.28 14.63
N ILE A 194 3.29 -1.75 13.56
CA ILE A 194 2.99 -3.05 12.95
C ILE A 194 3.23 -4.18 13.95
N ALA A 195 4.38 -4.18 14.64
CA ALA A 195 4.69 -5.20 15.63
C ALA A 195 3.66 -5.19 16.77
N GLU A 196 3.34 -4.03 17.34
CA GLU A 196 2.30 -3.89 18.35
C GLU A 196 0.95 -4.43 17.89
N PHE A 197 0.55 -4.10 16.65
CA PHE A 197 -0.69 -4.57 16.06
C PHE A 197 -0.70 -6.10 15.85
N TYR A 198 0.39 -6.69 15.38
CA TYR A 198 0.46 -8.13 15.13
C TYR A 198 0.14 -8.93 16.40
N PHE A 199 0.68 -8.53 17.56
CA PHE A 199 0.45 -9.22 18.82
C PHE A 199 -0.88 -8.85 19.49
N SER A 200 -1.28 -7.58 19.43
CA SER A 200 -2.51 -7.11 20.10
C SER A 200 -3.80 -7.43 19.33
N ASN A 201 -3.70 -7.63 18.02
CA ASN A 201 -4.84 -7.68 17.08
C ASN A 201 -5.78 -6.45 17.18
N ASN A 202 -5.25 -5.31 17.63
CA ASN A 202 -5.97 -4.04 17.69
C ASN A 202 -5.33 -3.04 16.72
N ASP A 203 -6.01 -2.77 15.62
CA ASP A 203 -5.53 -1.91 14.53
C ASP A 203 -5.79 -0.41 14.75
N GLN A 204 -6.58 -0.01 15.76
CA GLN A 204 -7.05 1.36 15.95
C GLN A 204 -5.90 2.38 15.97
N LYS A 205 -4.81 2.04 16.66
CA LYS A 205 -3.65 2.93 16.82
C LYS A 205 -2.89 3.12 15.51
N ILE A 206 -2.60 2.02 14.81
CA ILE A 206 -1.86 2.06 13.55
C ILE A 206 -2.70 2.65 12.42
N VAL A 207 -3.98 2.33 12.34
CA VAL A 207 -4.93 2.92 11.38
C VAL A 207 -5.02 4.43 11.56
N LYS A 208 -5.22 4.91 12.79
CA LYS A 208 -5.26 6.34 13.09
C LYS A 208 -3.95 7.05 12.72
N TRP A 209 -2.82 6.45 13.06
CA TRP A 209 -1.51 6.99 12.75
C TRP A 209 -1.28 7.07 11.23
N THR A 210 -1.57 5.99 10.51
CA THR A 210 -1.40 5.94 9.05
C THR A 210 -2.33 6.93 8.34
N TYR A 211 -3.57 7.04 8.80
CA TYR A 211 -4.48 8.07 8.33
C TYR A 211 -3.89 9.48 8.45
N GLN A 212 -3.26 9.78 9.58
CA GLN A 212 -2.69 11.11 9.82
C GLN A 212 -1.43 11.37 8.99
N GLN A 213 -0.57 10.37 8.79
CA GLN A 213 0.80 10.52 8.30
C GLN A 213 1.00 10.10 6.83
N ALA A 214 0.19 9.19 6.30
CA ALA A 214 0.52 8.46 5.08
C ALA A 214 -0.48 8.61 3.93
N ILE A 215 -1.60 9.32 4.11
CA ILE A 215 -2.57 9.54 3.05
C ILE A 215 -2.17 10.76 2.22
N GLN A 216 -2.02 10.56 0.90
CA GLN A 216 -1.59 11.56 -0.07
C GLN A 216 -2.61 11.69 -1.20
N GLY A 217 -2.80 12.90 -1.69
CA GLY A 217 -3.73 13.19 -2.77
C GLY A 217 -3.69 14.65 -3.18
N VAL A 218 -4.58 15.02 -4.08
CA VAL A 218 -4.76 16.40 -4.53
C VAL A 218 -6.22 16.78 -4.36
N ASP A 219 -6.45 17.97 -3.81
CA ASP A 219 -7.76 18.56 -3.75
C ASP A 219 -7.95 19.45 -4.99
N PHE A 220 -8.94 19.11 -5.83
CA PHE A 220 -9.30 19.86 -7.03
C PHE A 220 -10.45 20.85 -6.80
N HIS A 221 -10.85 21.10 -5.54
CA HIS A 221 -11.84 22.15 -5.29
C HIS A 221 -11.28 23.50 -5.68
N PRO A 222 -12.01 24.32 -6.48
CA PRO A 222 -11.55 25.67 -6.80
C PRO A 222 -11.38 26.42 -5.47
N GLN A 223 -10.18 26.94 -5.24
CA GLN A 223 -9.96 27.87 -4.13
C GLN A 223 -11.04 28.96 -4.23
N ARG A 224 -11.91 29.08 -3.22
CA ARG A 224 -12.80 30.23 -3.13
C ARG A 224 -11.91 31.47 -3.19
N ASN A 225 -12.00 32.23 -4.28
CA ASN A 225 -11.29 33.49 -4.45
C ASN A 225 -11.56 34.33 -3.20
N LEU A 226 -10.55 34.51 -2.37
CA LEU A 226 -10.59 35.51 -1.32
C LEU A 226 -10.84 36.84 -2.01
N PRO A 227 -11.82 37.65 -1.59
CA PRO A 227 -12.08 38.95 -2.20
C PRO A 227 -10.79 39.75 -2.12
N HIS A 228 -10.32 40.23 -3.28
CA HIS A 228 -9.20 41.16 -3.35
C HIS A 228 -9.52 42.38 -2.46
N SER A 229 -8.77 42.54 -1.38
CA SER A 229 -8.81 43.76 -0.59
C SER A 229 -8.48 44.93 -1.50
N LYS A 230 -9.44 45.83 -1.75
CA LYS A 230 -9.19 47.06 -2.51
C LYS A 230 -8.05 47.82 -1.84
N PRO A 231 -7.07 48.35 -2.63
CA PRO A 231 -6.05 49.17 -2.07
C PRO A 231 -6.69 50.45 -1.47
N ARG A 232 -6.38 50.74 -0.20
CA ARG A 232 -6.74 52.02 0.43
C ARG A 232 -6.05 53.14 -0.35
N ARG A 233 -6.84 53.98 -1.03
CA ARG A 233 -6.35 55.25 -1.55
C ARG A 233 -5.99 56.15 -0.35
N ARG A 234 -4.78 56.62 -0.33
CA ARG A 234 -4.35 57.79 0.45
C ARG A 234 -4.63 59.07 -0.35
#